data_08c3829db9afbdca67c43a81171ea0f0
#
_entry.id   08c3829db9afbdca67c43a81171ea0f0
#
_cell.length_a   1.000
_cell.length_b   1.000
_cell.length_c   1.000
_cell.angle_alpha   90.00
_cell.angle_beta   90.00
_cell.angle_gamma   90.00
#
_symmetry.space_group_name_H-M   'P 1'
#
loop_
_entity.id
_entity.type
_entity.pdbx_description
1 polymer ?
#
loop_
_entity_poly.entity_id
_entity_poly.type
_entity_poly.pdbx_seq_one_letter_code
_entity_poly.pdbx_strand_id
1 'polypeptide(L)'
;MVFTLEFVISFAGLVWNGAPLFLGLGFVIAALAIAAGRREGWSTGDSLYYGFITATTVGYGDMTPSTGRGKTYAIVLAIIGLIFTGIMVALAVEASGTAFDQLHG
;
A
#
# COMPACT_ATOMS: atom_id res chain seq x y z
N MET A 1 7.45 -23.47 -12.04
CA MET A 1 8.43 -22.56 -12.66
C MET A 1 7.78 -21.63 -13.69
N VAL A 2 7.09 -22.18 -14.69
CA VAL A 2 6.39 -21.38 -15.69
C VAL A 2 5.30 -20.51 -15.07
N PHE A 3 4.51 -21.06 -14.15
CA PHE A 3 3.48 -20.28 -13.45
C PHE A 3 4.10 -19.09 -12.71
N THR A 4 5.19 -19.30 -11.98
CA THR A 4 5.85 -18.24 -11.22
C THR A 4 6.34 -17.13 -12.15
N LEU A 5 6.96 -17.50 -13.26
CA LEU A 5 7.47 -16.54 -14.24
C LEU A 5 6.32 -15.74 -14.87
N GLU A 6 5.27 -16.42 -15.31
CA GLU A 6 4.10 -15.75 -15.90
C GLU A 6 3.40 -14.85 -14.88
N PHE A 7 3.30 -15.28 -13.62
CA PHE A 7 2.75 -14.44 -12.56
C PHE A 7 3.57 -13.17 -12.39
N VAL A 8 4.89 -13.28 -12.29
CA VAL A 8 5.77 -12.12 -12.08
C VAL A 8 5.64 -11.14 -13.24
N ILE A 9 5.67 -11.65 -14.48
CA ILE A 9 5.57 -10.82 -15.68
C ILE A 9 4.21 -10.11 -15.73
N SER A 10 3.13 -10.85 -15.50
CA SER A 10 1.77 -10.30 -15.54
C SER A 10 1.55 -9.28 -14.43
N PHE A 11 2.01 -9.58 -13.22
CA PHE A 11 1.88 -8.67 -12.07
C PHE A 11 2.66 -7.38 -12.30
N ALA A 12 3.92 -7.51 -12.76
CA ALA A 12 4.76 -6.35 -13.05
C ALA A 12 4.13 -5.47 -14.14
N GLY A 13 3.54 -6.08 -15.17
CA GLY A 13 2.86 -5.36 -16.24
C GLY A 13 1.63 -4.61 -15.75
N LEU A 14 0.83 -5.25 -14.89
CA LEU A 14 -0.35 -4.61 -14.31
C LEU A 14 0.03 -3.44 -13.40
N VAL A 15 1.06 -3.61 -12.58
CA VAL A 15 1.57 -2.53 -11.72
C VAL A 15 2.09 -1.38 -12.59
N TRP A 16 2.82 -1.69 -13.66
CA TRP A 16 3.35 -0.67 -14.56
C TRP A 16 2.22 0.14 -15.21
N ASN A 17 1.19 -0.54 -15.71
CA ASN A 17 0.03 0.12 -16.30
C ASN A 17 -0.76 0.96 -15.30
N GLY A 18 -0.79 0.52 -14.04
CA GLY A 18 -1.44 1.27 -12.96
C GLY A 18 -0.51 2.23 -12.23
N ALA A 19 0.73 2.42 -12.71
CA ALA A 19 1.72 3.23 -12.01
C ALA A 19 1.25 4.64 -11.65
N PRO A 20 0.55 5.40 -12.52
CA PRO A 20 0.07 6.73 -12.13
C PRO A 20 -0.83 6.69 -10.91
N LEU A 21 -1.73 5.72 -10.82
CA LEU A 21 -2.62 5.55 -9.68
C LEU A 21 -1.82 5.18 -8.41
N PHE A 22 -0.91 4.21 -8.52
CA PHE A 22 -0.09 3.78 -7.38
C PHE A 22 0.82 4.89 -6.89
N LEU A 23 1.43 5.65 -7.79
CA LEU A 23 2.27 6.77 -7.41
C LEU A 23 1.45 7.87 -6.73
N GLY A 24 0.26 8.15 -7.25
CA GLY A 24 -0.65 9.13 -6.64
C GLY A 24 -1.10 8.71 -5.25
N LEU A 25 -1.56 7.47 -5.10
CA LEU A 25 -1.98 6.94 -3.81
C LEU A 25 -0.81 6.86 -2.83
N GLY A 26 0.36 6.42 -3.31
CA GLY A 26 1.56 6.38 -2.48
C GLY A 26 2.00 7.75 -2.00
N PHE A 27 1.90 8.76 -2.84
CA PHE A 27 2.19 10.14 -2.47
C PHE A 27 1.22 10.62 -1.37
N VAL A 28 -0.08 10.36 -1.54
CA VAL A 28 -1.09 10.72 -0.54
C VAL A 28 -0.82 10.01 0.78
N ILE A 29 -0.49 8.72 0.73
CA ILE A 29 -0.16 7.94 1.92
C ILE A 29 1.05 8.56 2.63
N ALA A 30 2.11 8.88 1.89
CA ALA A 30 3.31 9.48 2.47
C ALA A 30 3.01 10.85 3.08
N ALA A 31 2.22 11.67 2.39
CA ALA A 31 1.84 12.99 2.89
C ALA A 31 1.03 12.90 4.18
N LEU A 32 0.05 11.99 4.23
CA LEU A 32 -0.77 11.78 5.43
C LEU A 32 0.06 11.23 6.58
N ALA A 33 0.99 10.31 6.28
CA ALA A 33 1.88 9.74 7.28
C ALA A 33 2.77 10.82 7.91
N ILE A 34 3.34 11.70 7.09
CA ILE A 34 4.17 12.80 7.57
C ILE A 34 3.32 13.80 8.38
N ALA A 35 2.12 14.10 7.91
CA ALA A 35 1.20 15.00 8.63
C ALA A 35 0.85 14.44 10.00
N ALA A 36 0.54 13.15 10.09
CA ALA A 36 0.27 12.48 11.37
C ALA A 36 1.51 12.53 12.27
N GLY A 37 2.67 12.21 11.72
CA GLY A 37 3.92 12.18 12.47
C GLY A 37 4.31 13.54 13.03
N ARG A 38 4.07 14.61 12.29
CA ARG A 38 4.34 15.97 12.77
C ARG A 38 3.49 16.32 13.99
N ARG A 39 2.26 15.82 14.05
CA ARG A 39 1.39 16.02 15.21
C ARG A 39 1.87 15.23 16.43
N GLU A 40 2.58 14.13 16.20
CA GLU A 40 3.08 13.24 17.26
C GLU A 40 4.53 13.54 17.66
N GLY A 41 5.20 14.42 16.95
CA GLY A 41 6.61 14.70 17.19
C GLY A 41 7.55 13.62 16.66
N TRP A 42 7.11 12.80 15.73
CA TRP A 42 7.94 11.74 15.14
C TRP A 42 8.86 12.30 14.06
N SER A 43 9.99 11.61 13.86
CA SER A 43 10.87 11.91 12.72
C SER A 43 10.18 11.58 11.41
N THR A 44 10.71 12.12 10.30
CA THR A 44 10.18 11.82 8.97
C THR A 44 10.28 10.32 8.66
N GLY A 45 11.41 9.69 9.02
CA GLY A 45 11.59 8.26 8.82
C GLY A 45 10.57 7.41 9.58
N ASP A 46 10.36 7.76 10.85
CA ASP A 46 9.38 7.06 11.67
C ASP A 46 7.96 7.29 11.16
N SER A 47 7.66 8.49 10.68
CA SER A 47 6.35 8.80 10.10
C SER A 47 6.08 7.96 8.86
N LEU A 48 7.06 7.83 7.97
CA LEU A 48 6.92 7.01 6.76
C LEU A 48 6.80 5.53 7.09
N TYR A 49 7.56 5.05 8.07
CA TYR A 49 7.45 3.68 8.56
C TYR A 49 6.03 3.41 9.08
N TYR A 50 5.52 4.30 9.92
CA TYR A 50 4.16 4.19 10.43
C TYR A 50 3.14 4.16 9.30
N GLY A 51 3.32 5.03 8.30
CA GLY A 51 2.43 5.09 7.15
C GLY A 51 2.43 3.80 6.35
N PHE A 52 3.59 3.23 6.10
CA PHE A 52 3.73 1.97 5.37
C PHE A 52 3.02 0.83 6.10
N ILE A 53 3.26 0.68 7.40
CA ILE A 53 2.66 -0.40 8.19
C ILE A 53 1.14 -0.23 8.27
N THR A 54 0.66 1.00 8.40
CA THR A 54 -0.77 1.27 8.49
C THR A 54 -1.45 1.04 7.13
N ALA A 55 -0.85 1.56 6.06
CA ALA A 55 -1.42 1.45 4.71
C ALA A 55 -1.48 0.00 4.23
N THR A 56 -0.48 -0.81 4.57
CA THR A 56 -0.41 -2.22 4.17
C THR A 56 -1.13 -3.15 5.14
N THR A 57 -1.82 -2.60 6.14
CA THR A 57 -2.63 -3.33 7.12
C THR A 57 -1.83 -4.24 8.07
N VAL A 58 -0.50 -4.10 8.14
CA VAL A 58 0.33 -4.87 9.08
C VAL A 58 0.02 -4.47 10.52
N GLY A 59 0.05 -3.15 10.79
CA GLY A 59 -0.41 -2.61 12.06
C GLY A 59 0.25 -3.20 13.29
N TYR A 60 1.58 -3.15 13.37
CA TYR A 60 2.31 -3.73 14.52
C TYR A 60 1.89 -3.12 15.87
N GLY A 61 1.44 -1.86 15.89
CA GLY A 61 1.07 -1.20 17.13
C GLY A 61 2.25 -0.67 17.95
N ASP A 62 3.46 -0.71 17.39
CA ASP A 62 4.66 -0.16 18.03
C ASP A 62 4.66 1.36 18.03
N MET A 63 3.95 1.97 17.08
CA MET A 63 3.76 3.41 16.99
C MET A 63 2.29 3.69 16.75
N THR A 64 1.67 4.44 17.66
CA THR A 64 0.26 4.80 17.53
C THR A 64 0.08 6.29 17.85
N PRO A 65 -0.80 7.01 17.12
CA PRO A 65 -1.03 8.42 17.41
C PRO A 65 -1.78 8.59 18.74
N SER A 66 -1.38 9.61 19.48
CA SER A 66 -2.00 9.96 20.77
C SER A 66 -2.82 11.25 20.70
N THR A 67 -2.53 12.12 19.71
CA THR A 67 -3.23 13.39 19.54
C THR A 67 -4.51 13.20 18.74
N GLY A 68 -5.50 14.07 18.94
CA GLY A 68 -6.76 14.02 18.18
C GLY A 68 -6.53 14.20 16.69
N ARG A 69 -5.67 15.14 16.29
CA ARG A 69 -5.36 15.37 14.88
C ARG A 69 -4.56 14.22 14.29
N GLY A 70 -3.61 13.66 15.04
CA GLY A 70 -2.85 12.51 14.60
C GLY A 70 -3.76 11.31 14.34
N LYS A 71 -4.72 11.07 15.23
CA LYS A 71 -5.70 10.00 15.08
C LYS A 71 -6.59 10.21 13.85
N THR A 72 -6.98 11.46 13.58
CA THR A 72 -7.78 11.79 12.40
C THR A 72 -7.01 11.49 11.11
N TYR A 73 -5.75 11.91 11.04
CA TYR A 73 -4.90 11.58 9.90
C TYR A 73 -4.71 10.08 9.75
N ALA A 74 -4.59 9.36 10.88
CA ALA A 74 -4.43 7.91 10.86
C ALA A 74 -5.66 7.20 10.29
N ILE A 75 -6.86 7.68 10.61
CA ILE A 75 -8.10 7.11 10.07
C ILE A 75 -8.16 7.29 8.56
N VAL A 76 -7.89 8.51 8.07
CA VAL A 76 -7.89 8.79 6.63
C VAL A 76 -6.81 7.95 5.95
N LEU A 77 -5.62 7.88 6.54
CA LEU A 77 -4.51 7.07 6.04
C LEU A 77 -4.91 5.59 5.94
N ALA A 78 -5.61 5.07 6.94
CA ALA A 78 -6.06 3.68 6.93
C ALA A 78 -7.04 3.41 5.79
N ILE A 79 -7.96 4.33 5.53
CA ILE A 79 -8.94 4.19 4.43
C ILE A 79 -8.22 4.21 3.08
N ILE A 80 -7.34 5.18 2.86
CA ILE A 80 -6.57 5.27 1.61
C ILE A 80 -5.67 4.05 1.45
N GLY A 81 -5.06 3.59 2.55
CA GLY A 81 -4.22 2.41 2.55
C GLY A 81 -4.99 1.13 2.21
N LEU A 82 -6.22 1.00 2.69
CA LEU A 82 -7.07 -0.13 2.32
C LEU A 82 -7.35 -0.16 0.82
N ILE A 83 -7.59 1.01 0.22
CA ILE A 83 -7.79 1.11 -1.22
C ILE A 83 -6.52 0.71 -1.95
N PHE A 84 -5.37 1.24 -1.55
CA PHE A 84 -4.07 0.92 -2.15
C PHE A 84 -3.78 -0.58 -2.07
N THR A 85 -3.87 -1.15 -0.87
CA THR A 85 -3.60 -2.56 -0.63
C THR A 85 -4.62 -3.44 -1.34
N GLY A 86 -5.89 -3.04 -1.34
CA GLY A 86 -6.95 -3.78 -2.04
C GLY A 86 -6.70 -3.85 -3.54
N ILE A 87 -6.27 -2.77 -4.17
CA ILE A 87 -5.91 -2.76 -5.58
C ILE A 87 -4.70 -3.67 -5.82
N MET A 88 -3.70 -3.60 -4.95
CA MET A 88 -2.51 -4.45 -5.05
C MET A 88 -2.88 -5.94 -5.01
N VAL A 89 -3.74 -6.33 -4.07
CA VAL A 89 -4.24 -7.70 -3.96
C VAL A 89 -5.05 -8.09 -5.21
N ALA A 90 -5.90 -7.19 -5.69
CA ALA A 90 -6.69 -7.44 -6.90
C ALA A 90 -5.78 -7.69 -8.11
N LEU A 91 -4.70 -6.93 -8.26
CA LEU A 91 -3.74 -7.15 -9.34
C LEU A 91 -3.01 -8.50 -9.19
N ALA A 92 -2.69 -8.90 -7.95
CA ALA A 92 -2.07 -10.19 -7.72
C ALA A 92 -3.02 -11.34 -8.10
N VAL A 93 -4.31 -11.21 -7.78
CA VAL A 93 -5.32 -12.20 -8.17
C VAL A 93 -5.46 -12.26 -9.70
N GLU A 94 -5.50 -11.11 -10.36
CA GLU A 94 -5.57 -11.04 -11.82
C GLU A 94 -4.34 -11.69 -12.46
N ALA A 95 -3.15 -11.39 -11.96
CA ALA A 95 -1.92 -11.97 -12.47
C ALA A 95 -1.87 -13.49 -12.25
N SER A 96 -2.40 -13.97 -11.13
CA SER A 96 -2.51 -15.41 -10.86
C SER A 96 -3.43 -16.09 -11.88
N GLY A 97 -4.56 -15.48 -12.20
CA GLY A 97 -5.49 -15.98 -13.21
C GLY A 97 -4.83 -16.05 -14.59
N THR A 98 -4.14 -14.98 -14.99
CA THR A 98 -3.42 -14.94 -16.26
C THR A 98 -2.35 -16.02 -16.32
N ALA A 99 -1.55 -16.16 -15.26
CA ALA A 99 -0.50 -17.19 -15.21
C ALA A 99 -1.09 -18.61 -15.29
N PHE A 100 -2.22 -18.84 -14.62
CA PHE A 100 -2.92 -20.12 -14.67
C PHE A 100 -3.44 -20.40 -16.09
N ASP A 101 -4.02 -19.40 -16.75
CA ASP A 101 -4.54 -19.53 -18.11
C ASP A 101 -3.42 -19.85 -19.10
N GLN A 102 -2.22 -19.29 -18.91
CA GLN A 102 -1.06 -19.58 -19.75
C GLN A 102 -0.63 -21.05 -19.63
N LEU A 103 -0.84 -21.68 -18.47
CA LEU A 103 -0.53 -23.09 -18.29
C LEU A 103 -1.57 -24.02 -18.97
N HIS A 104 -2.82 -23.59 -19.06
CA HIS A 104 -3.94 -24.40 -19.54
C HIS A 104 -4.49 -23.95 -20.88
N GLY A 105 -4.02 -22.84 -21.35
CA GLY A 105 -4.42 -22.30 -22.63
C GLY A 105 -3.43 -22.60 -23.72
#